data_202e51d17c1868f1a7abfef41c440120
#
_entry.id   202e51d17c1868f1a7abfef41c440120
#
_cell.length_a   1.000
_cell.length_b   1.000
_cell.length_c   1.000
_cell.angle_alpha   90.00
_cell.angle_beta   90.00
_cell.angle_gamma   90.00
#
_symmetry.space_group_name_H-M   'P 1'
#
loop_
_entity.id
_entity.type
_entity.pdbx_description
1 polymer ?
#
loop_
_entity_poly.entity_id
_entity_poly.type
_entity_poly.pdbx_seq_one_letter_code
_entity_poly.pdbx_strand_id
1 'polypeptide(L)'
;MSFMHPLSLFFAFCMTAAEFTLGFMMLFRIKIRFTAWCYLLFMVFFFFLTLWLAIAEHLEVNYGYNFGVVRDCGCFGQAVHLSNKETFLKNVVIMIPTLIVFFKRKSIPDIRLTELGQWCFAAIGALIVFGLQAYCFRHLPIIDYSNWKVGENVAQNFIDKPAVQDIAFVYRNTTDGSLVTLSEDELMTIGDEQPDFYDVYEYVDRKDSIISEFERAPHEGFNMLDSTGSDMAMEIFLSEEPAYIFFMHNLDETNTKCIQNEEFKRIVNHCLENGITVVGVSNSDEETIRKFRQENNIPFPIYENHIDPIKGPFMVRDAVRSNPGLIIIQGGVVKGKYNWRDFRKVEN
;
A
#
# COMPACT_ATOMS: atom_id res chain seq x y z
N MET A 1 0.86 -25.16 9.17
CA MET A 1 1.24 -23.87 9.78
C MET A 1 0.07 -23.04 10.34
N SER A 2 -1.11 -23.61 10.55
CA SER A 2 -2.30 -22.89 11.09
C SER A 2 -2.19 -22.39 12.54
N PHE A 3 -1.28 -22.96 13.34
CA PHE A 3 -1.05 -22.57 14.74
C PHE A 3 -0.47 -21.15 14.89
N MET A 4 0.30 -20.69 13.90
CA MET A 4 0.94 -19.35 13.96
C MET A 4 0.00 -18.20 13.57
N HIS A 5 -1.11 -18.50 12.89
CA HIS A 5 -2.02 -17.48 12.36
C HIS A 5 -2.66 -16.59 13.46
N PRO A 6 -3.19 -17.13 14.57
CA PRO A 6 -3.75 -16.29 15.63
C PRO A 6 -2.70 -15.47 16.39
N LEU A 7 -1.42 -15.90 16.35
CA LEU A 7 -0.32 -15.18 16.98
C LEU A 7 0.30 -14.11 16.07
N SER A 8 0.04 -14.15 14.76
CA SER A 8 0.65 -13.22 13.79
C SER A 8 0.31 -11.76 14.12
N LEU A 9 -0.94 -11.48 14.44
CA LEU A 9 -1.38 -10.14 14.83
C LEU A 9 -0.68 -9.67 16.12
N PHE A 10 -0.61 -10.53 17.13
CA PHE A 10 0.10 -10.23 18.38
C PHE A 10 1.57 -9.92 18.13
N PHE A 11 2.26 -10.75 17.34
CA PHE A 11 3.66 -10.50 16.98
C PHE A 11 3.83 -9.20 16.20
N ALA A 12 2.94 -8.90 15.24
CA ALA A 12 2.99 -7.65 14.50
C ALA A 12 2.88 -6.42 15.42
N PHE A 13 1.94 -6.45 16.39
CA PHE A 13 1.82 -5.39 17.39
C PHE A 13 3.06 -5.26 18.26
N CYS A 14 3.60 -6.39 18.77
CA CYS A 14 4.78 -6.39 19.60
C CYS A 14 6.03 -5.89 18.87
N MET A 15 6.22 -6.30 17.61
CA MET A 15 7.38 -5.89 16.80
C MET A 15 7.36 -4.40 16.51
N THR A 16 6.24 -3.87 16.05
CA THR A 16 6.09 -2.43 15.78
C THR A 16 6.22 -1.59 17.06
N ALA A 17 5.66 -2.08 18.18
CA ALA A 17 5.80 -1.42 19.48
C ALA A 17 7.26 -1.43 19.96
N ALA A 18 7.97 -2.55 19.80
CA ALA A 18 9.38 -2.65 20.16
C ALA A 18 10.25 -1.70 19.32
N GLU A 19 10.04 -1.66 18.00
CA GLU A 19 10.76 -0.77 17.09
C GLU A 19 10.60 0.70 17.50
N PHE A 20 9.35 1.15 17.65
CA PHE A 20 9.07 2.52 18.06
C PHE A 20 9.65 2.83 19.46
N THR A 21 9.43 1.95 20.44
CA THR A 21 9.88 2.17 21.82
C THR A 21 11.39 2.22 21.91
N LEU A 22 12.11 1.34 21.20
CA LEU A 22 13.57 1.36 21.16
C LEU A 22 14.09 2.62 20.46
N GLY A 23 13.46 3.04 19.34
CA GLY A 23 13.79 4.30 18.68
C GLY A 23 13.55 5.51 19.56
N PHE A 24 12.41 5.55 20.28
CA PHE A 24 12.08 6.60 21.24
C PHE A 24 13.11 6.66 22.39
N MET A 25 13.43 5.51 22.99
CA MET A 25 14.44 5.42 24.06
C MET A 25 15.83 5.86 23.58
N MET A 26 16.18 5.53 22.33
CA MET A 26 17.46 5.93 21.74
C MET A 26 17.51 7.46 21.51
N LEU A 27 16.45 8.03 20.94
CA LEU A 27 16.33 9.46 20.65
C LEU A 27 16.48 10.32 21.92
N PHE A 28 15.81 9.92 23.00
CA PHE A 28 15.82 10.63 24.27
C PHE A 28 16.94 10.19 25.23
N ARG A 29 17.82 9.30 24.78
CA ARG A 29 18.95 8.76 25.59
C ARG A 29 18.49 8.15 26.92
N ILE A 30 17.38 7.42 26.89
CA ILE A 30 16.81 6.73 28.05
C ILE A 30 17.58 5.43 28.24
N LYS A 31 18.25 5.28 29.39
CA LYS A 31 19.06 4.09 29.72
C LYS A 31 19.93 3.66 28.52
N ILE A 32 20.70 4.60 27.97
CA ILE A 32 21.37 4.46 26.67
C ILE A 32 22.21 3.18 26.56
N ARG A 33 22.83 2.73 27.66
CA ARG A 33 23.62 1.50 27.66
C ARG A 33 22.80 0.26 27.42
N PHE A 34 21.61 0.18 28.05
CA PHE A 34 20.66 -0.91 27.89
C PHE A 34 20.00 -0.82 26.53
N THR A 35 19.50 0.36 26.15
CA THR A 35 18.81 0.61 24.89
C THR A 35 19.69 0.29 23.68
N ALA A 36 21.00 0.68 23.74
CA ALA A 36 21.94 0.37 22.66
C ALA A 36 22.17 -1.15 22.47
N TRP A 37 22.12 -1.95 23.53
CA TRP A 37 22.16 -3.40 23.41
C TRP A 37 20.89 -3.97 22.79
N CYS A 38 19.71 -3.56 23.28
CA CYS A 38 18.44 -4.02 22.73
C CYS A 38 18.30 -3.63 21.26
N TYR A 39 18.67 -2.38 20.92
CA TYR A 39 18.60 -1.89 19.55
C TYR A 39 19.59 -2.62 18.62
N LEU A 40 20.82 -2.90 19.08
CA LEU A 40 21.77 -3.69 18.29
C LEU A 40 21.24 -5.10 18.02
N LEU A 41 20.71 -5.80 19.03
CA LEU A 41 20.15 -7.14 18.86
C LEU A 41 18.97 -7.14 17.88
N PHE A 42 18.11 -6.14 17.99
CA PHE A 42 16.99 -5.93 17.08
C PHE A 42 17.48 -5.70 15.63
N MET A 43 18.46 -4.82 15.44
CA MET A 43 19.04 -4.55 14.12
C MET A 43 19.78 -5.75 13.52
N VAL A 44 20.50 -6.54 14.34
CA VAL A 44 21.16 -7.78 13.89
C VAL A 44 20.12 -8.79 13.41
N PHE A 45 19.02 -8.96 14.14
CA PHE A 45 17.94 -9.83 13.72
C PHE A 45 17.37 -9.41 12.34
N PHE A 46 17.02 -8.13 12.17
CA PHE A 46 16.49 -7.63 10.89
C PHE A 46 17.51 -7.64 9.77
N PHE A 47 18.79 -7.43 10.08
CA PHE A 47 19.86 -7.53 9.09
C PHE A 47 19.92 -8.94 8.47
N PHE A 48 19.92 -9.98 9.29
CA PHE A 48 19.94 -11.35 8.79
C PHE A 48 18.63 -11.76 8.11
N LEU A 49 17.49 -11.32 8.66
CA LEU A 49 16.19 -11.59 8.05
C LEU A 49 16.11 -10.99 6.64
N THR A 50 16.46 -9.70 6.48
CA THR A 50 16.38 -9.02 5.18
C THR A 50 17.46 -9.48 4.21
N LEU A 51 18.64 -9.89 4.71
CA LEU A 51 19.66 -10.56 3.90
C LEU A 51 19.11 -11.87 3.33
N TRP A 52 18.46 -12.69 4.16
CA TRP A 52 17.84 -13.93 3.72
C TRP A 52 16.76 -13.69 2.68
N LEU A 53 15.86 -12.71 2.90
CA LEU A 53 14.81 -12.37 1.94
C LEU A 53 15.39 -11.92 0.60
N ALA A 54 16.43 -11.10 0.59
CA ALA A 54 17.08 -10.64 -0.63
C ALA A 54 17.79 -11.78 -1.39
N ILE A 55 18.42 -12.71 -0.67
CA ILE A 55 19.06 -13.89 -1.29
C ILE A 55 17.99 -14.83 -1.84
N ALA A 56 16.96 -15.13 -1.07
CA ALA A 56 15.91 -16.06 -1.45
C ALA A 56 15.13 -15.54 -2.69
N GLU A 57 14.79 -14.24 -2.73
CA GLU A 57 14.19 -13.61 -3.92
C GLU A 57 15.12 -13.71 -5.14
N HIS A 58 16.41 -13.46 -4.97
CA HIS A 58 17.38 -13.61 -6.06
C HIS A 58 17.43 -15.03 -6.61
N LEU A 59 17.36 -16.04 -5.72
CA LEU A 59 17.36 -17.45 -6.12
C LEU A 59 16.04 -17.87 -6.79
N GLU A 60 14.88 -17.35 -6.32
CA GLU A 60 13.61 -17.58 -6.99
C GLU A 60 13.59 -17.01 -8.41
N VAL A 61 14.02 -15.75 -8.58
CA VAL A 61 13.95 -15.05 -9.87
C VAL A 61 14.95 -15.63 -10.89
N ASN A 62 16.18 -15.96 -10.47
CA ASN A 62 17.23 -16.33 -11.42
C ASN A 62 17.40 -17.84 -11.61
N TYR A 63 16.98 -18.65 -10.64
CA TYR A 63 17.22 -20.10 -10.65
C TYR A 63 15.95 -20.94 -10.52
N GLY A 64 14.78 -20.30 -10.39
CA GLY A 64 13.48 -20.99 -10.31
C GLY A 64 13.22 -21.75 -9.01
N TYR A 65 13.99 -21.50 -7.95
CA TYR A 65 13.68 -22.06 -6.63
C TYR A 65 12.40 -21.42 -6.09
N ASN A 66 11.58 -22.18 -5.38
CA ASN A 66 10.37 -21.68 -4.76
C ASN A 66 10.49 -21.73 -3.24
N PHE A 67 10.84 -20.61 -2.64
CA PHE A 67 10.90 -20.42 -1.18
C PHE A 67 9.62 -19.78 -0.63
N GLY A 68 8.70 -19.34 -1.49
CA GLY A 68 7.50 -18.60 -1.10
C GLY A 68 7.83 -17.27 -0.46
N VAL A 69 8.83 -16.56 -0.98
CA VAL A 69 9.31 -15.30 -0.41
C VAL A 69 8.28 -14.19 -0.61
N VAL A 70 8.02 -13.45 0.45
CA VAL A 70 7.23 -12.22 0.39
C VAL A 70 8.06 -11.17 -0.36
N ARG A 71 7.49 -10.61 -1.44
CA ARG A 71 8.21 -9.66 -2.32
C ARG A 71 8.39 -8.26 -1.72
N ASP A 72 7.59 -7.93 -0.72
CA ASP A 72 7.67 -6.66 0.01
C ASP A 72 7.74 -6.95 1.52
N CYS A 73 8.74 -6.40 2.18
CA CYS A 73 8.90 -6.53 3.65
C CYS A 73 7.77 -5.84 4.42
N GLY A 74 7.06 -4.88 3.81
CA GLY A 74 5.97 -4.12 4.44
C GLY A 74 6.41 -3.21 5.59
N CYS A 75 7.72 -2.99 5.79
CA CYS A 75 8.25 -2.19 6.90
C CYS A 75 7.71 -0.76 6.95
N PHE A 76 7.40 -0.17 5.80
CA PHE A 76 6.79 1.16 5.67
C PHE A 76 5.30 1.11 5.30
N GLY A 77 4.70 -0.09 5.35
CA GLY A 77 3.32 -0.30 4.94
C GLY A 77 3.08 0.14 3.49
N GLN A 78 2.03 0.90 3.26
CA GLN A 78 1.67 1.42 1.93
C GLN A 78 2.32 2.78 1.61
N ALA A 79 3.09 3.36 2.53
CA ALA A 79 3.69 4.69 2.34
C ALA A 79 4.90 4.65 1.39
N VAL A 80 5.72 3.60 1.47
CA VAL A 80 6.91 3.41 0.62
C VAL A 80 7.07 1.92 0.35
N HIS A 81 7.03 1.54 -0.92
CA HIS A 81 7.32 0.18 -1.36
C HIS A 81 8.82 0.05 -1.62
N LEU A 82 9.48 -0.85 -0.88
CA LEU A 82 10.88 -1.18 -1.05
C LEU A 82 11.02 -2.65 -1.41
N SER A 83 11.77 -2.94 -2.45
CA SER A 83 12.19 -4.30 -2.78
C SER A 83 13.01 -4.92 -1.63
N ASN A 84 13.13 -6.24 -1.59
CA ASN A 84 13.92 -6.91 -0.56
C ASN A 84 15.39 -6.48 -0.57
N LYS A 85 15.95 -6.18 -1.76
CA LYS A 85 17.32 -5.65 -1.90
C LYS A 85 17.47 -4.25 -1.30
N GLU A 86 16.53 -3.34 -1.59
CA GLU A 86 16.52 -1.98 -1.05
C GLU A 86 16.32 -2.00 0.47
N THR A 87 15.44 -2.87 0.96
CA THR A 87 15.22 -3.06 2.40
C THR A 87 16.48 -3.56 3.09
N PHE A 88 17.21 -4.50 2.49
CA PHE A 88 18.50 -4.94 3.01
C PHE A 88 19.53 -3.81 3.00
N LEU A 89 19.67 -3.07 1.90
CA LEU A 89 20.59 -1.94 1.80
C LEU A 89 20.30 -0.86 2.84
N LYS A 90 19.02 -0.52 3.04
CA LYS A 90 18.59 0.38 4.12
C LYS A 90 19.08 -0.12 5.48
N ASN A 91 18.93 -1.41 5.78
CA ASN A 91 19.38 -1.97 7.06
C ASN A 91 20.90 -1.94 7.22
N VAL A 92 21.65 -2.12 6.13
CA VAL A 92 23.12 -1.93 6.12
C VAL A 92 23.47 -0.48 6.49
N VAL A 93 22.80 0.49 5.89
CA VAL A 93 23.03 1.92 6.17
C VAL A 93 22.69 2.26 7.62
N ILE A 94 21.55 1.76 8.16
CA ILE A 94 21.14 2.01 9.55
C ILE A 94 22.08 1.28 10.55
N MET A 95 22.69 0.17 10.17
CA MET A 95 23.63 -0.55 11.02
C MET A 95 24.86 0.29 11.37
N ILE A 96 25.32 1.16 10.46
CA ILE A 96 26.50 2.02 10.69
C ILE A 96 26.32 2.92 11.93
N PRO A 97 25.32 3.83 11.98
CA PRO A 97 25.08 4.65 13.17
C PRO A 97 24.75 3.80 14.40
N THR A 98 24.09 2.66 14.24
CA THR A 98 23.80 1.73 15.32
C THR A 98 25.09 1.26 16.01
N LEU A 99 26.08 0.83 15.23
CA LEU A 99 27.39 0.41 15.75
C LEU A 99 28.14 1.58 16.38
N ILE A 100 28.11 2.77 15.79
CA ILE A 100 28.75 3.97 16.37
C ILE A 100 28.18 4.25 17.77
N VAL A 101 26.84 4.28 17.89
CA VAL A 101 26.19 4.51 19.18
C VAL A 101 26.50 3.39 20.15
N PHE A 102 26.46 2.14 19.69
CA PHE A 102 26.79 0.98 20.54
C PHE A 102 28.20 1.04 21.11
N PHE A 103 29.21 1.35 20.30
CA PHE A 103 30.60 1.46 20.80
C PHE A 103 30.78 2.67 21.71
N LYS A 104 30.11 3.79 21.41
CA LYS A 104 30.16 5.01 22.22
C LYS A 104 29.17 5.03 23.40
N ARG A 105 28.35 4.00 23.63
CA ARG A 105 27.27 3.98 24.64
C ARG A 105 27.72 4.28 26.07
N LYS A 106 29.01 4.05 26.39
CA LYS A 106 29.56 4.36 27.72
C LYS A 106 29.89 5.85 27.86
N SER A 107 30.15 6.55 26.77
CA SER A 107 30.49 7.99 26.74
C SER A 107 29.26 8.89 26.57
N ILE A 108 28.13 8.34 26.15
CA ILE A 108 26.89 9.09 25.98
C ILE A 108 26.17 9.09 27.34
N PRO A 109 25.90 10.26 27.93
CA PRO A 109 25.16 10.35 29.18
C PRO A 109 23.66 10.07 28.94
N ASP A 110 23.03 9.42 29.92
CA ASP A 110 21.58 9.25 29.98
C ASP A 110 20.90 10.63 30.13
N ILE A 111 19.60 10.69 29.79
CA ILE A 111 18.78 11.86 30.10
C ILE A 111 18.79 12.16 31.60
N ARG A 112 18.77 13.46 31.95
CA ARG A 112 18.82 13.94 33.34
C ARG A 112 17.51 13.70 34.10
N LEU A 113 17.13 12.46 34.26
CA LEU A 113 15.96 12.00 35.02
C LEU A 113 16.41 10.93 36.03
N THR A 114 15.66 10.78 37.11
CA THR A 114 15.83 9.66 38.05
C THR A 114 15.65 8.33 37.32
N GLU A 115 16.14 7.23 37.86
CA GLU A 115 15.98 5.91 37.25
C GLU A 115 14.52 5.56 37.00
N LEU A 116 13.66 5.81 38.00
CA LEU A 116 12.21 5.61 37.87
C LEU A 116 11.62 6.54 36.77
N GLY A 117 12.05 7.81 36.76
CA GLY A 117 11.62 8.77 35.74
C GLY A 117 11.96 8.35 34.32
N GLN A 118 13.13 7.75 34.11
CA GLN A 118 13.52 7.22 32.80
C GLN A 118 12.61 6.05 32.35
N TRP A 119 12.30 5.12 33.25
CA TRP A 119 11.39 4.01 32.94
C TRP A 119 9.94 4.47 32.73
N CYS A 120 9.47 5.45 33.52
CA CYS A 120 8.17 6.07 33.30
C CYS A 120 8.09 6.75 31.94
N PHE A 121 9.16 7.45 31.53
CA PHE A 121 9.21 8.12 30.23
C PHE A 121 9.25 7.11 29.06
N ALA A 122 9.98 6.00 29.18
CA ALA A 122 9.94 4.90 28.24
C ALA A 122 8.52 4.28 28.15
N ALA A 123 7.86 4.07 29.28
CA ALA A 123 6.50 3.54 29.35
C ALA A 123 5.50 4.46 28.66
N ILE A 124 5.65 5.78 28.77
CA ILE A 124 4.81 6.76 28.04
C ILE A 124 5.00 6.57 26.53
N GLY A 125 6.23 6.43 26.03
CA GLY A 125 6.49 6.14 24.60
C GLY A 125 5.82 4.85 24.15
N ALA A 126 5.93 3.78 24.94
CA ALA A 126 5.26 2.51 24.65
C ALA A 126 3.72 2.65 24.65
N LEU A 127 3.14 3.35 25.62
CA LEU A 127 1.71 3.59 25.68
C LEU A 127 1.17 4.39 24.49
N ILE A 128 1.94 5.37 24.02
CA ILE A 128 1.57 6.14 22.82
C ILE A 128 1.46 5.24 21.60
N VAL A 129 2.47 4.39 21.34
CA VAL A 129 2.43 3.52 20.17
C VAL A 129 1.36 2.43 20.28
N PHE A 130 1.17 1.83 21.44
CA PHE A 130 0.08 0.87 21.67
C PHE A 130 -1.30 1.52 21.52
N GLY A 131 -1.47 2.75 22.00
CA GLY A 131 -2.70 3.53 21.81
C GLY A 131 -2.98 3.82 20.34
N LEU A 132 -1.97 4.26 19.58
CA LEU A 132 -2.07 4.49 18.14
C LEU A 132 -2.39 3.21 17.37
N GLN A 133 -1.72 2.10 17.69
CA GLN A 133 -2.00 0.81 17.07
C GLN A 133 -3.43 0.33 17.36
N ALA A 134 -3.85 0.41 18.63
CA ALA A 134 -5.20 0.04 19.02
C ALA A 134 -6.28 0.92 18.35
N TYR A 135 -5.99 2.22 18.19
CA TYR A 135 -6.86 3.12 17.45
C TYR A 135 -6.94 2.72 15.96
N CYS A 136 -5.80 2.59 15.28
CA CYS A 136 -5.74 2.23 13.85
C CYS A 136 -6.28 0.81 13.56
N PHE A 137 -6.26 -0.08 14.54
CA PHE A 137 -6.87 -1.40 14.43
C PHE A 137 -8.40 -1.36 14.55
N ARG A 138 -8.92 -0.45 15.37
CA ARG A 138 -10.38 -0.30 15.60
C ARG A 138 -11.06 0.63 14.63
N HIS A 139 -10.32 1.59 14.08
CA HIS A 139 -10.77 2.61 13.12
C HIS A 139 -9.93 2.56 11.86
N LEU A 140 -10.13 3.50 10.96
CA LEU A 140 -9.22 3.68 9.84
C LEU A 140 -7.90 4.33 10.31
N PRO A 141 -6.79 4.13 9.57
CA PRO A 141 -5.54 4.81 9.89
C PRO A 141 -5.71 6.33 9.83
N ILE A 142 -4.98 7.05 10.69
CA ILE A 142 -5.03 8.52 10.76
C ILE A 142 -4.60 9.14 9.43
N ILE A 143 -3.60 8.53 8.77
CA ILE A 143 -3.14 8.91 7.43
C ILE A 143 -3.32 7.68 6.55
N ASP A 144 -4.14 7.80 5.51
CA ASP A 144 -4.40 6.74 4.55
C ASP A 144 -3.51 6.93 3.32
N TYR A 145 -2.57 6.00 3.13
CA TYR A 145 -1.67 5.92 1.97
C TYR A 145 -2.16 4.95 0.89
N SER A 146 -3.34 4.35 1.10
CA SER A 146 -3.88 3.38 0.13
C SER A 146 -4.32 4.06 -1.17
N ASN A 147 -4.34 3.27 -2.24
CA ASN A 147 -4.92 3.69 -3.52
C ASN A 147 -6.47 3.81 -3.48
N TRP A 148 -7.05 3.64 -2.29
CA TRP A 148 -8.47 3.81 -1.96
C TRP A 148 -8.69 4.94 -0.95
N LYS A 149 -7.74 5.86 -0.79
CA LYS A 149 -7.90 7.01 0.11
C LYS A 149 -8.96 7.99 -0.43
N VAL A 150 -9.56 8.74 0.47
CA VAL A 150 -10.51 9.79 0.08
C VAL A 150 -9.83 10.81 -0.84
N GLY A 151 -10.48 11.12 -1.95
CA GLY A 151 -9.97 11.99 -3.02
C GLY A 151 -9.20 11.25 -4.13
N GLU A 152 -8.91 9.96 -3.97
CA GLU A 152 -8.22 9.16 -5.00
C GLU A 152 -9.17 8.83 -6.15
N ASN A 153 -8.67 8.89 -7.37
CA ASN A 153 -9.39 8.42 -8.56
C ASN A 153 -9.14 6.92 -8.76
N VAL A 154 -10.07 6.12 -8.25
CA VAL A 154 -9.99 4.66 -8.29
C VAL A 154 -10.02 4.14 -9.72
N ALA A 155 -10.78 4.77 -10.62
CA ALA A 155 -10.88 4.33 -12.01
C ALA A 155 -9.53 4.43 -12.75
N GLN A 156 -8.73 5.45 -12.46
CA GLN A 156 -7.38 5.59 -13.03
C GLN A 156 -6.41 4.51 -12.52
N ASN A 157 -6.65 3.99 -11.33
CA ASN A 157 -5.83 2.93 -10.72
C ASN A 157 -6.04 1.54 -11.36
N PHE A 158 -6.97 1.42 -12.32
CA PHE A 158 -7.14 0.22 -13.17
C PHE A 158 -6.36 0.31 -14.49
N ILE A 159 -5.73 1.45 -14.78
CA ILE A 159 -5.03 1.69 -16.03
C ILE A 159 -3.53 1.62 -15.79
N ASP A 160 -2.85 0.77 -16.57
CA ASP A 160 -1.39 0.74 -16.59
C ASP A 160 -0.83 2.08 -17.04
N LYS A 161 0.23 2.54 -16.43
CA LYS A 161 0.98 3.69 -16.89
C LYS A 161 2.13 3.22 -17.78
N PRO A 162 2.09 3.49 -19.08
CA PRO A 162 3.16 3.09 -19.98
C PRO A 162 4.47 3.78 -19.59
N ALA A 163 5.59 3.12 -19.88
CA ALA A 163 6.90 3.75 -19.80
C ALA A 163 6.95 4.95 -20.73
N VAL A 164 7.39 6.09 -20.22
CA VAL A 164 7.65 7.29 -21.02
C VAL A 164 9.14 7.37 -21.28
N GLN A 165 9.50 7.37 -22.55
CA GLN A 165 10.88 7.52 -23.00
C GLN A 165 11.02 8.85 -23.71
N ASP A 166 12.11 9.54 -23.44
CA ASP A 166 12.54 10.69 -24.21
C ASP A 166 13.57 10.19 -25.22
N ILE A 167 13.25 10.39 -26.48
CA ILE A 167 14.09 9.97 -27.61
C ILE A 167 14.71 11.21 -28.21
N ALA A 168 16.02 11.27 -28.17
CA ALA A 168 16.79 12.35 -28.81
C ALA A 168 17.71 11.80 -29.90
N PHE A 169 17.71 12.47 -31.02
CA PHE A 169 18.54 12.12 -32.18
C PHE A 169 19.73 13.06 -32.27
N VAL A 170 20.92 12.51 -32.46
CA VAL A 170 22.16 13.27 -32.59
C VAL A 170 22.53 13.32 -34.05
N TYR A 171 22.60 14.52 -34.59
CA TYR A 171 23.06 14.80 -35.96
C TYR A 171 24.38 15.55 -35.93
N ARG A 172 25.20 15.32 -36.96
CA ARG A 172 26.48 16.04 -37.20
C ARG A 172 26.32 16.94 -38.40
N ASN A 173 26.69 18.21 -38.24
CA ASN A 173 26.82 19.11 -39.35
C ASN A 173 28.04 18.66 -40.21
N THR A 174 27.80 18.41 -41.50
CA THR A 174 28.82 17.93 -42.43
C THR A 174 29.85 19.01 -42.79
N THR A 175 29.54 20.30 -42.56
CA THR A 175 30.39 21.45 -42.92
C THR A 175 31.39 21.78 -41.81
N ASP A 176 30.96 21.81 -40.54
CA ASP A 176 31.81 22.24 -39.43
C ASP A 176 32.01 21.14 -38.35
N GLY A 177 31.36 19.98 -38.49
CA GLY A 177 31.48 18.86 -37.59
C GLY A 177 30.74 19.02 -36.25
N SER A 178 29.99 20.10 -36.06
CA SER A 178 29.23 20.34 -34.84
C SER A 178 28.12 19.29 -34.66
N LEU A 179 27.84 18.94 -33.39
CA LEU A 179 26.76 18.01 -33.05
C LEU A 179 25.55 18.79 -32.58
N VAL A 180 24.38 18.43 -33.08
CA VAL A 180 23.09 18.92 -32.61
C VAL A 180 22.29 17.72 -32.08
N THR A 181 21.62 17.92 -30.97
CA THR A 181 20.73 16.91 -30.38
C THR A 181 19.31 17.44 -30.47
N LEU A 182 18.43 16.70 -31.09
CA LEU A 182 17.04 17.07 -31.36
C LEU A 182 16.11 16.02 -30.74
N SER A 183 15.07 16.47 -30.10
CA SER A 183 13.95 15.62 -29.70
C SER A 183 13.15 15.16 -30.92
N GLU A 184 12.26 14.16 -30.72
CA GLU A 184 11.40 13.66 -31.80
C GLU A 184 10.49 14.77 -32.36
N ASP A 185 9.92 15.60 -31.47
CA ASP A 185 9.03 16.71 -31.84
C ASP A 185 9.80 17.80 -32.62
N GLU A 186 11.04 18.15 -32.19
CA GLU A 186 11.89 19.11 -32.90
C GLU A 186 12.29 18.58 -34.27
N LEU A 187 12.58 17.28 -34.38
CA LEU A 187 12.95 16.68 -35.65
C LEU A 187 11.77 16.67 -36.65
N MET A 188 10.54 16.41 -36.18
CA MET A 188 9.32 16.52 -37.00
C MET A 188 9.14 17.96 -37.50
N THR A 189 9.28 18.94 -36.60
CA THR A 189 9.12 20.37 -36.96
C THR A 189 10.17 20.83 -37.95
N ILE A 190 11.43 20.43 -37.75
CA ILE A 190 12.55 20.77 -38.66
C ILE A 190 12.34 20.15 -40.06
N GLY A 191 11.79 18.92 -40.13
CA GLY A 191 11.51 18.27 -41.42
C GLY A 191 10.50 19.06 -42.28
N ASP A 192 9.56 19.77 -41.61
CA ASP A 192 8.58 20.62 -42.30
C ASP A 192 9.10 22.03 -42.61
N GLU A 193 9.90 22.62 -41.71
CA GLU A 193 10.38 24.01 -41.82
C GLU A 193 11.70 24.16 -42.57
N GLN A 194 12.54 23.13 -42.59
CA GLN A 194 13.88 23.13 -43.19
C GLN A 194 14.10 21.88 -44.07
N PRO A 195 13.52 21.83 -45.27
CA PRO A 195 13.63 20.65 -46.14
C PRO A 195 15.09 20.25 -46.47
N ASP A 196 16.02 21.22 -46.45
CA ASP A 196 17.45 21.00 -46.72
C ASP A 196 18.23 20.52 -45.48
N PHE A 197 17.58 20.30 -44.36
CA PHE A 197 18.25 19.89 -43.12
C PHE A 197 19.09 18.63 -43.31
N TYR A 198 18.53 17.62 -43.96
CA TYR A 198 19.19 16.32 -44.19
C TYR A 198 20.33 16.38 -45.23
N ASP A 199 20.45 17.48 -45.99
CA ASP A 199 21.58 17.69 -46.89
C ASP A 199 22.83 18.22 -46.15
N VAL A 200 22.59 18.86 -44.99
CA VAL A 200 23.66 19.48 -44.19
C VAL A 200 23.98 18.64 -42.94
N TYR A 201 23.02 17.88 -42.42
CA TYR A 201 23.18 17.14 -41.17
C TYR A 201 23.10 15.63 -41.41
N GLU A 202 24.11 14.89 -40.97
CA GLU A 202 24.19 13.44 -41.03
C GLU A 202 23.80 12.85 -39.64
N TYR A 203 22.94 11.84 -39.65
CA TYR A 203 22.59 11.11 -38.45
C TYR A 203 23.81 10.39 -37.86
N VAL A 204 24.04 10.54 -36.55
CA VAL A 204 25.17 9.95 -35.82
C VAL A 204 24.70 8.90 -34.81
N ASP A 205 23.74 9.24 -34.00
CA ASP A 205 23.35 8.39 -32.86
C ASP A 205 21.94 8.72 -32.37
N ARG A 206 21.38 7.79 -31.63
CA ARG A 206 20.10 7.95 -30.88
C ARG A 206 20.39 7.83 -29.40
N LYS A 207 19.86 8.75 -28.60
CA LYS A 207 19.92 8.74 -27.15
C LYS A 207 18.52 8.50 -26.62
N ASP A 208 18.34 7.37 -25.94
CA ASP A 208 17.09 7.05 -25.25
C ASP A 208 17.29 7.30 -23.75
N SER A 209 16.44 8.12 -23.17
CA SER A 209 16.37 8.30 -21.73
C SER A 209 14.99 7.90 -21.23
N ILE A 210 14.93 7.12 -20.16
CA ILE A 210 13.66 6.72 -19.53
C ILE A 210 13.26 7.85 -18.59
N ILE A 211 12.13 8.52 -18.89
CA ILE A 211 11.54 9.54 -18.01
C ILE A 211 10.77 8.86 -16.89
N SER A 212 9.97 7.85 -17.23
CA SER A 212 9.25 7.03 -16.25
C SER A 212 9.25 5.58 -16.69
N GLU A 213 9.45 4.68 -15.73
CA GLU A 213 9.31 3.24 -15.96
C GLU A 213 7.83 2.86 -16.09
N PHE A 214 7.58 1.69 -16.69
CA PHE A 214 6.24 1.11 -16.74
C PHE A 214 5.76 0.83 -15.32
N GLU A 215 4.60 1.38 -14.95
CA GLU A 215 3.92 1.09 -13.71
C GLU A 215 2.63 0.31 -13.98
N ARG A 216 2.54 -0.88 -13.39
CA ARG A 216 1.35 -1.70 -13.46
C ARG A 216 0.22 -1.07 -12.63
N ALA A 217 -1.02 -1.18 -13.12
CA ALA A 217 -2.20 -0.67 -12.43
C ALA A 217 -2.29 -1.21 -10.99
N PRO A 218 -2.42 -0.34 -9.97
CA PRO A 218 -2.53 -0.76 -8.57
C PRO A 218 -3.69 -1.72 -8.30
N HIS A 219 -4.79 -1.57 -9.04
CA HIS A 219 -6.01 -2.38 -8.91
C HIS A 219 -6.15 -3.47 -9.97
N GLU A 220 -5.08 -3.75 -10.74
CA GLU A 220 -5.08 -4.88 -11.66
C GLU A 220 -5.50 -6.18 -10.93
N GLY A 221 -6.47 -6.89 -11.51
CA GLY A 221 -7.03 -8.14 -10.95
C GLY A 221 -8.13 -7.96 -9.92
N PHE A 222 -8.47 -6.72 -9.49
CA PHE A 222 -9.69 -6.49 -8.73
C PHE A 222 -10.88 -6.51 -9.69
N ASN A 223 -11.95 -7.21 -9.30
CA ASN A 223 -13.17 -7.35 -10.07
C ASN A 223 -14.40 -7.41 -9.15
N MET A 224 -15.57 -7.21 -9.71
CA MET A 224 -16.85 -7.31 -9.02
C MET A 224 -17.80 -8.14 -9.91
N LEU A 225 -17.66 -9.47 -9.87
CA LEU A 225 -18.38 -10.39 -10.73
C LEU A 225 -19.82 -10.56 -10.23
N ASP A 226 -20.76 -10.41 -11.15
CA ASP A 226 -22.15 -10.77 -10.92
C ASP A 226 -22.41 -12.27 -11.11
N SER A 227 -23.65 -12.71 -10.91
CA SER A 227 -24.05 -14.11 -11.08
C SER A 227 -23.92 -14.64 -12.53
N THR A 228 -23.69 -13.75 -13.51
CA THR A 228 -23.44 -14.13 -14.91
C THR A 228 -21.94 -14.19 -15.23
N GLY A 229 -21.09 -13.79 -14.29
CA GLY A 229 -19.63 -13.68 -14.46
C GLY A 229 -19.20 -12.36 -15.11
N SER A 230 -20.10 -11.39 -15.25
CA SER A 230 -19.78 -10.06 -15.79
C SER A 230 -19.15 -9.17 -14.71
N ASP A 231 -18.08 -8.46 -15.05
CA ASP A 231 -17.41 -7.53 -14.13
C ASP A 231 -18.12 -6.16 -14.14
N MET A 232 -18.71 -5.82 -13.00
CA MET A 232 -19.47 -4.59 -12.78
C MET A 232 -18.62 -3.46 -12.19
N ALA A 233 -17.34 -3.68 -11.91
CA ALA A 233 -16.49 -2.73 -11.17
C ALA A 233 -16.44 -1.36 -11.85
N MET A 234 -16.12 -1.30 -13.13
CA MET A 234 -15.96 -0.04 -13.85
C MET A 234 -17.28 0.69 -14.07
N GLU A 235 -18.37 -0.04 -14.30
CA GLU A 235 -19.71 0.55 -14.42
C GLU A 235 -20.13 1.26 -13.13
N ILE A 236 -19.89 0.61 -11.98
CA ILE A 236 -20.22 1.16 -10.67
C ILE A 236 -19.29 2.34 -10.33
N PHE A 237 -17.98 2.23 -10.58
CA PHE A 237 -17.03 3.26 -10.20
C PHE A 237 -17.16 4.54 -11.03
N LEU A 238 -17.44 4.43 -12.31
CA LEU A 238 -17.57 5.58 -13.21
C LEU A 238 -18.94 6.25 -13.16
N SER A 239 -19.89 5.72 -12.39
CA SER A 239 -21.21 6.32 -12.22
C SER A 239 -21.09 7.78 -11.76
N GLU A 240 -21.84 8.68 -12.40
CA GLU A 240 -21.96 10.08 -11.98
C GLU A 240 -22.69 10.23 -10.64
N GLU A 241 -23.60 9.28 -10.35
CA GLU A 241 -24.28 9.20 -9.08
C GLU A 241 -23.42 8.47 -8.05
N PRO A 242 -23.53 8.79 -6.75
CA PRO A 242 -22.75 8.14 -5.71
C PRO A 242 -23.11 6.65 -5.62
N ALA A 243 -22.08 5.79 -5.50
CA ALA A 243 -22.20 4.37 -5.24
C ALA A 243 -21.65 4.04 -3.86
N TYR A 244 -22.44 3.36 -3.05
CA TYR A 244 -22.09 2.91 -1.70
C TYR A 244 -21.67 1.45 -1.76
N ILE A 245 -20.39 1.17 -1.53
CA ILE A 245 -19.80 -0.16 -1.72
C ILE A 245 -19.35 -0.71 -0.37
N PHE A 246 -20.01 -1.77 0.10
CA PHE A 246 -19.63 -2.49 1.30
C PHE A 246 -18.57 -3.53 0.99
N PHE A 247 -17.35 -3.34 1.49
CA PHE A 247 -16.24 -4.28 1.37
C PHE A 247 -16.31 -5.30 2.50
N MET A 248 -16.58 -6.56 2.15
CA MET A 248 -16.73 -7.71 3.06
C MET A 248 -15.76 -8.81 2.64
N HIS A 249 -14.47 -8.60 2.93
CA HIS A 249 -13.37 -9.43 2.39
C HIS A 249 -13.51 -10.95 2.69
N ASN A 250 -14.17 -11.33 3.78
CA ASN A 250 -14.49 -12.70 4.12
C ASN A 250 -15.83 -12.71 4.86
N LEU A 251 -16.84 -13.35 4.30
CA LEU A 251 -18.20 -13.36 4.86
C LEU A 251 -18.28 -14.15 6.17
N ASP A 252 -17.48 -15.22 6.33
CA ASP A 252 -17.44 -16.01 7.57
C ASP A 252 -16.91 -15.19 8.77
N GLU A 253 -16.05 -14.21 8.50
CA GLU A 253 -15.45 -13.32 9.50
C GLU A 253 -16.16 -11.95 9.58
N THR A 254 -17.17 -11.74 8.75
CA THR A 254 -17.89 -10.46 8.71
C THR A 254 -18.67 -10.22 10.00
N ASN A 255 -18.56 -9.02 10.55
CA ASN A 255 -19.28 -8.65 11.77
C ASN A 255 -20.79 -8.53 11.53
N THR A 256 -21.51 -9.64 11.69
CA THR A 256 -22.98 -9.70 11.51
C THR A 256 -23.74 -8.81 12.48
N LYS A 257 -23.19 -8.53 13.68
CA LYS A 257 -23.81 -7.58 14.62
C LYS A 257 -23.82 -6.16 14.05
N CYS A 258 -22.83 -5.81 13.23
CA CYS A 258 -22.81 -4.53 12.55
C CYS A 258 -23.91 -4.44 11.50
N ILE A 259 -24.15 -5.51 10.72
CA ILE A 259 -25.20 -5.56 9.69
C ILE A 259 -26.60 -5.40 10.31
N GLN A 260 -26.79 -5.91 11.53
CA GLN A 260 -28.04 -5.79 12.28
C GLN A 260 -28.21 -4.45 12.98
N ASN A 261 -27.17 -3.60 13.02
CA ASN A 261 -27.18 -2.31 13.71
C ASN A 261 -28.01 -1.26 12.93
N GLU A 262 -28.61 -0.36 13.68
CA GLU A 262 -29.43 0.74 13.14
C GLU A 262 -28.65 1.64 12.17
N GLU A 263 -27.35 1.87 12.41
CA GLU A 263 -26.52 2.70 11.53
C GLU A 263 -26.32 2.07 10.15
N PHE A 264 -26.09 0.77 10.07
CA PHE A 264 -26.00 0.06 8.81
C PHE A 264 -27.31 0.11 8.05
N LYS A 265 -28.44 -0.19 8.76
CA LYS A 265 -29.77 -0.16 8.17
C LYS A 265 -30.14 1.25 7.68
N ARG A 266 -29.79 2.30 8.44
CA ARG A 266 -29.99 3.69 8.07
C ARG A 266 -29.32 4.01 6.72
N ILE A 267 -28.06 3.64 6.56
CA ILE A 267 -27.32 3.87 5.32
C ILE A 267 -27.97 3.11 4.17
N VAL A 268 -28.27 1.83 4.35
CA VAL A 268 -28.87 0.99 3.30
C VAL A 268 -30.25 1.50 2.92
N ASN A 269 -31.12 1.81 3.87
CA ASN A 269 -32.46 2.33 3.62
C ASN A 269 -32.40 3.67 2.90
N HIS A 270 -31.51 4.58 3.30
CA HIS A 270 -31.29 5.84 2.63
C HIS A 270 -30.95 5.64 1.14
N CYS A 271 -30.02 4.71 0.84
CA CYS A 271 -29.67 4.40 -0.54
C CYS A 271 -30.86 3.85 -1.34
N LEU A 272 -31.60 2.90 -0.78
CA LEU A 272 -32.75 2.27 -1.45
C LEU A 272 -33.89 3.24 -1.68
N GLU A 273 -34.22 4.09 -0.72
CA GLU A 273 -35.30 5.09 -0.79
C GLU A 273 -35.01 6.18 -1.83
N ASN A 274 -33.73 6.53 -2.02
CA ASN A 274 -33.30 7.57 -2.96
C ASN A 274 -32.78 7.02 -4.30
N GLY A 275 -32.86 5.70 -4.54
CA GLY A 275 -32.39 5.09 -5.78
C GLY A 275 -30.86 5.15 -5.95
N ILE A 276 -30.11 5.33 -4.85
CA ILE A 276 -28.65 5.37 -4.85
C ILE A 276 -28.12 3.94 -4.94
N THR A 277 -27.11 3.73 -5.76
CA THR A 277 -26.47 2.43 -5.92
C THR A 277 -25.83 1.98 -4.61
N VAL A 278 -26.29 0.83 -4.09
CA VAL A 278 -25.70 0.17 -2.92
C VAL A 278 -25.38 -1.28 -3.24
N VAL A 279 -24.13 -1.67 -3.04
CA VAL A 279 -23.62 -3.01 -3.38
C VAL A 279 -22.62 -3.50 -2.33
N GLY A 280 -22.38 -4.80 -2.34
CA GLY A 280 -21.29 -5.40 -1.57
C GLY A 280 -20.25 -6.03 -2.50
N VAL A 281 -19.04 -6.24 -2.00
CA VAL A 281 -17.98 -7.03 -2.67
C VAL A 281 -17.31 -7.94 -1.65
N SER A 282 -17.07 -9.20 -2.04
CA SER A 282 -16.47 -10.22 -1.19
C SER A 282 -15.54 -11.15 -1.98
N ASN A 283 -14.54 -11.71 -1.29
CA ASN A 283 -13.72 -12.81 -1.85
C ASN A 283 -14.37 -14.20 -1.67
N SER A 284 -15.56 -14.26 -1.07
CA SER A 284 -16.31 -15.51 -0.90
C SER A 284 -16.98 -15.89 -2.21
N ASP A 285 -17.17 -17.20 -2.43
CA ASP A 285 -17.84 -17.74 -3.60
C ASP A 285 -19.35 -17.40 -3.64
N GLU A 286 -19.96 -17.55 -4.80
CA GLU A 286 -21.38 -17.18 -5.04
C GLU A 286 -22.34 -17.93 -4.10
N GLU A 287 -22.07 -19.21 -3.76
CA GLU A 287 -22.93 -19.99 -2.86
C GLU A 287 -22.92 -19.41 -1.45
N THR A 288 -21.73 -19.09 -0.95
CA THR A 288 -21.54 -18.46 0.37
C THR A 288 -22.16 -17.05 0.39
N ILE A 289 -22.00 -16.26 -0.67
CA ILE A 289 -22.63 -14.94 -0.84
C ILE A 289 -24.15 -15.06 -0.77
N ARG A 290 -24.75 -15.98 -1.52
CA ARG A 290 -26.19 -16.18 -1.54
C ARG A 290 -26.75 -16.56 -0.16
N LYS A 291 -26.08 -17.51 0.51
CA LYS A 291 -26.44 -17.94 1.86
C LYS A 291 -26.35 -16.79 2.87
N PHE A 292 -25.25 -16.06 2.86
CA PHE A 292 -25.01 -14.93 3.75
C PHE A 292 -26.06 -13.82 3.58
N ARG A 293 -26.41 -13.48 2.32
CA ARG A 293 -27.46 -12.50 2.01
C ARG A 293 -28.82 -12.92 2.56
N GLN A 294 -29.18 -14.19 2.43
CA GLN A 294 -30.45 -14.73 2.92
C GLN A 294 -30.51 -14.72 4.46
N GLU A 295 -29.45 -15.20 5.12
CA GLU A 295 -29.39 -15.30 6.59
C GLU A 295 -29.40 -13.93 7.26
N ASN A 296 -28.80 -12.91 6.63
CA ASN A 296 -28.68 -11.55 7.18
C ASN A 296 -29.70 -10.57 6.60
N ASN A 297 -30.63 -11.00 5.75
CA ASN A 297 -31.66 -10.17 5.08
C ASN A 297 -31.04 -8.93 4.37
N ILE A 298 -29.94 -9.12 3.62
CA ILE A 298 -29.27 -8.04 2.89
C ILE A 298 -30.03 -7.77 1.58
N PRO A 299 -30.58 -6.55 1.39
CA PRO A 299 -31.48 -6.25 0.25
C PRO A 299 -30.73 -5.88 -1.04
N PHE A 300 -29.41 -5.71 -1.00
CA PHE A 300 -28.59 -5.32 -2.14
C PHE A 300 -27.72 -6.48 -2.66
N PRO A 301 -27.21 -6.43 -3.89
CA PRO A 301 -26.33 -7.45 -4.45
C PRO A 301 -24.95 -7.40 -3.78
N ILE A 302 -24.35 -8.57 -3.59
CA ILE A 302 -22.94 -8.72 -3.22
C ILE A 302 -22.25 -9.41 -4.38
N TYR A 303 -21.22 -8.78 -4.92
CA TYR A 303 -20.42 -9.27 -6.02
C TYR A 303 -19.24 -10.10 -5.51
N GLU A 304 -18.89 -11.12 -6.28
CA GLU A 304 -17.69 -11.92 -6.01
C GLU A 304 -16.46 -11.19 -6.55
N ASN A 305 -15.43 -11.02 -5.73
CA ASN A 305 -14.09 -10.68 -6.21
C ASN A 305 -13.31 -11.97 -6.37
N HIS A 306 -13.08 -12.34 -7.62
CA HIS A 306 -12.27 -13.51 -7.93
C HIS A 306 -10.82 -13.29 -7.48
N ILE A 307 -10.30 -14.23 -6.67
CA ILE A 307 -8.98 -14.11 -6.06
C ILE A 307 -7.90 -14.21 -7.14
N ASP A 308 -7.13 -13.15 -7.30
CA ASP A 308 -5.96 -13.13 -8.18
C ASP A 308 -4.91 -14.14 -7.66
N PRO A 309 -4.39 -15.06 -8.50
CA PRO A 309 -3.42 -16.06 -8.09
C PRO A 309 -2.10 -15.49 -7.57
N ILE A 310 -1.74 -14.25 -7.98
CA ILE A 310 -0.48 -13.59 -7.62
C ILE A 310 -0.67 -12.69 -6.40
N LYS A 311 -1.73 -11.87 -6.40
CA LYS A 311 -2.02 -10.89 -5.33
C LYS A 311 -2.79 -11.53 -4.17
N GLY A 312 -3.37 -12.69 -4.38
CA GLY A 312 -4.12 -13.41 -3.35
C GLY A 312 -5.39 -12.69 -2.88
N PRO A 313 -5.93 -13.05 -1.72
CA PRO A 313 -7.21 -12.55 -1.22
C PRO A 313 -7.14 -11.14 -0.61
N PHE A 314 -6.06 -10.40 -0.84
CA PHE A 314 -5.82 -9.14 -0.12
C PHE A 314 -6.48 -7.93 -0.76
N MET A 315 -6.87 -7.97 -2.03
CA MET A 315 -7.36 -6.80 -2.77
C MET A 315 -8.59 -6.13 -2.13
N VAL A 316 -9.60 -6.92 -1.78
CA VAL A 316 -10.81 -6.41 -1.09
C VAL A 316 -10.47 -5.88 0.31
N ARG A 317 -9.55 -6.55 1.01
CA ARG A 317 -9.08 -6.15 2.33
C ARG A 317 -8.23 -4.88 2.30
N ASP A 318 -7.45 -4.68 1.22
CA ASP A 318 -6.59 -3.50 1.07
C ASP A 318 -7.40 -2.24 0.76
N ALA A 319 -8.58 -2.39 0.15
CA ALA A 319 -9.50 -1.27 -0.04
C ALA A 319 -9.93 -0.69 1.30
N VAL A 320 -10.42 -1.53 2.20
CA VAL A 320 -10.74 -1.14 3.58
C VAL A 320 -10.52 -2.33 4.52
N ARG A 321 -9.69 -2.16 5.54
CA ARG A 321 -9.32 -3.25 6.48
C ARG A 321 -10.45 -3.66 7.43
N SER A 322 -11.54 -2.95 7.41
CA SER A 322 -12.76 -3.21 8.18
C SER A 322 -13.63 -4.27 7.50
N ASN A 323 -14.23 -5.19 8.25
CA ASN A 323 -15.12 -6.21 7.71
C ASN A 323 -16.46 -6.23 8.48
N PRO A 324 -17.53 -5.57 7.97
CA PRO A 324 -17.56 -4.79 6.73
C PRO A 324 -16.87 -3.42 6.84
N GLY A 325 -16.49 -2.86 5.71
CA GLY A 325 -16.10 -1.47 5.55
C GLY A 325 -16.95 -0.84 4.45
N LEU A 326 -17.06 0.48 4.41
CA LEU A 326 -17.80 1.22 3.40
C LEU A 326 -16.88 2.18 2.66
N ILE A 327 -16.96 2.17 1.33
CA ILE A 327 -16.39 3.20 0.46
C ILE A 327 -17.52 3.80 -0.37
N ILE A 328 -17.54 5.12 -0.47
CA ILE A 328 -18.47 5.86 -1.32
C ILE A 328 -17.65 6.40 -2.49
N ILE A 329 -18.07 6.05 -3.72
CA ILE A 329 -17.40 6.46 -4.96
C ILE A 329 -18.40 7.24 -5.81
N GLN A 330 -17.93 8.28 -6.49
CA GLN A 330 -18.71 9.06 -7.43
C GLN A 330 -17.80 9.58 -8.54
N GLY A 331 -18.12 9.31 -9.79
CA GLY A 331 -17.33 9.73 -10.94
C GLY A 331 -15.87 9.22 -10.87
N GLY A 332 -15.68 7.99 -10.44
CA GLY A 332 -14.36 7.37 -10.26
C GLY A 332 -13.61 7.80 -9.00
N VAL A 333 -14.09 8.80 -8.24
CA VAL A 333 -13.36 9.38 -7.10
C VAL A 333 -13.95 8.90 -5.77
N VAL A 334 -13.10 8.50 -4.84
CA VAL A 334 -13.51 8.15 -3.47
C VAL A 334 -13.96 9.40 -2.73
N LYS A 335 -15.23 9.47 -2.36
CA LYS A 335 -15.83 10.58 -1.59
C LYS A 335 -15.82 10.32 -0.09
N GLY A 336 -15.90 9.05 0.32
CA GLY A 336 -15.90 8.67 1.72
C GLY A 336 -15.37 7.26 1.93
N LYS A 337 -14.74 7.02 3.08
CA LYS A 337 -14.23 5.71 3.48
C LYS A 337 -14.43 5.53 4.98
N TYR A 338 -15.06 4.44 5.38
CA TYR A 338 -15.51 4.26 6.75
C TYR A 338 -15.26 2.83 7.25
N ASN A 339 -14.76 2.74 8.49
CA ASN A 339 -14.83 1.52 9.28
C ASN A 339 -16.26 1.32 9.77
N TRP A 340 -16.72 0.08 9.97
CA TRP A 340 -18.07 -0.18 10.46
C TRP A 340 -18.37 0.50 11.81
N ARG A 341 -17.36 0.73 12.66
CA ARG A 341 -17.52 1.45 13.93
C ARG A 341 -17.78 2.94 13.76
N ASP A 342 -17.50 3.46 12.56
CA ASP A 342 -17.64 4.87 12.21
C ASP A 342 -18.85 5.15 11.28
N PHE A 343 -19.74 4.16 11.05
CA PHE A 343 -20.91 4.33 10.17
C PHE A 343 -21.86 5.44 10.61
N ARG A 344 -21.85 5.80 11.90
CA ARG A 344 -22.58 6.99 12.40
C ARG A 344 -22.13 8.31 11.77
N LYS A 345 -20.90 8.37 11.24
CA LYS A 345 -20.32 9.56 10.60
C LYS A 345 -20.67 9.67 9.11
N VAL A 346 -21.32 8.65 8.54
CA VAL A 346 -21.78 8.69 7.16
C VAL A 346 -22.93 9.67 7.09
N GLU A 347 -22.71 10.77 6.36
CA GLU A 347 -23.74 11.76 6.06
C GLU A 347 -24.68 11.20 5.00
N ASN A 348 -25.98 11.46 5.14
CA ASN A 348 -27.02 11.01 4.20
C ASN A 348 -27.24 12.04 3.11
#